data_bbf750d1d2f9cada70e6a5a5b21657c5
#
_entry.id   bbf750d1d2f9cada70e6a5a5b21657c5
#
_cell.length_a   1.000
_cell.length_b   1.000
_cell.length_c   1.000
_cell.angle_alpha   90.00
_cell.angle_beta   90.00
_cell.angle_gamma   90.00
#
_symmetry.space_group_name_H-M   'P 1'
#
loop_
_entity.id
_entity.type
_entity.pdbx_description
1 polymer ?
#
loop_
_entity_poly.entity_id
_entity_poly.type
_entity_poly.pdbx_seq_one_letter_code
_entity_poly.pdbx_strand_id
1 'polypeptide(L)'
;KGLILADRNEISFETKTEFINTGVIHVLAVSGLHVGYILMIVVFAFGRFGIYTRAALTVLALLFFMMLTGASPSVTRATIMSIVIIIAFITNRSTNLLNSISLAAIVILFINPDEIYNPGFQLSFSAVLSIGIIYPVFQKSVNSLRIKSKLIKNLFLFAAVSLSAQIGTLPFTLAYFSKLSV
;
A
#
# COMPACT_ATOMS: atom_id res chain seq x y z
N LYS A 1 -11.47 7.62 17.60
CA LYS A 1 -12.16 6.40 17.08
C LYS A 1 -12.19 6.36 15.56
N GLY A 2 -12.52 7.47 14.86
CA GLY A 2 -12.59 7.50 13.39
C GLY A 2 -11.30 7.09 12.65
N LEU A 3 -10.13 7.38 13.20
CA LEU A 3 -8.82 7.07 12.58
C LEU A 3 -8.43 5.59 12.69
N ILE A 4 -8.89 4.88 13.71
CA ILE A 4 -8.48 3.49 13.98
C ILE A 4 -9.55 2.50 13.57
N LEU A 5 -10.83 2.82 13.84
CA LEU A 5 -11.94 1.91 13.63
C LEU A 5 -12.78 2.20 12.38
N ALA A 6 -12.35 3.18 11.55
CA ALA A 6 -13.08 3.63 10.35
C ALA A 6 -14.55 4.02 10.62
N ASP A 7 -14.92 4.29 11.89
CA ASP A 7 -16.26 4.71 12.26
C ASP A 7 -16.46 6.18 11.90
N ARG A 8 -17.29 6.42 10.87
CA ARG A 8 -17.59 7.74 10.32
C ARG A 8 -18.92 8.32 10.78
N ASN A 9 -19.66 7.56 11.59
CA ASN A 9 -21.03 7.94 11.98
C ASN A 9 -21.08 9.07 13.02
N GLU A 10 -19.98 9.26 13.76
CA GLU A 10 -19.88 10.31 14.80
C GLU A 10 -19.35 11.66 14.28
N ILE A 11 -18.95 11.75 12.99
CA ILE A 11 -18.43 13.01 12.43
C ILE A 11 -19.58 13.86 11.93
N SER A 12 -19.73 15.08 12.46
CA SER A 12 -20.77 16.01 12.02
C SER A 12 -20.62 16.34 10.53
N PHE A 13 -21.74 16.63 9.86
CA PHE A 13 -21.75 16.97 8.44
C PHE A 13 -20.85 18.18 8.13
N GLU A 14 -20.82 19.18 9.02
CA GLU A 14 -19.97 20.37 8.91
C GLU A 14 -18.49 20.01 8.92
N THR A 15 -18.05 19.22 9.90
CA THR A 15 -16.65 18.76 10.00
C THR A 15 -16.24 17.96 8.76
N LYS A 16 -17.12 17.10 8.26
CA LYS A 16 -16.86 16.33 7.05
C LYS A 16 -16.68 17.22 5.81
N THR A 17 -17.48 18.28 5.72
CA THR A 17 -17.40 19.25 4.62
C THR A 17 -16.10 20.05 4.68
N GLU A 18 -15.64 20.42 5.87
CA GLU A 18 -14.35 21.10 6.06
C GLU A 18 -13.18 20.19 5.64
N PHE A 19 -13.19 18.90 6.01
CA PHE A 19 -12.17 17.93 5.58
C PHE A 19 -12.18 17.68 4.07
N ILE A 20 -13.34 17.76 3.41
CA ILE A 20 -13.44 17.70 1.95
C ILE A 20 -12.80 18.93 1.32
N ASN A 21 -13.15 20.12 1.80
CA ASN A 21 -12.69 21.40 1.26
C ASN A 21 -11.19 21.62 1.46
N THR A 22 -10.62 21.11 2.54
CA THR A 22 -9.16 21.17 2.81
C THR A 22 -8.38 20.07 2.11
N GLY A 23 -9.06 19.14 1.39
CA GLY A 23 -8.42 18.04 0.68
C GLY A 23 -7.78 16.96 1.57
N VAL A 24 -7.96 17.02 2.90
CA VAL A 24 -7.36 16.06 3.85
C VAL A 24 -8.31 14.94 4.29
N ILE A 25 -9.44 14.77 3.60
CA ILE A 25 -10.43 13.73 3.93
C ILE A 25 -9.82 12.31 3.89
N HIS A 26 -8.77 12.12 3.08
CA HIS A 26 -8.06 10.85 3.00
C HIS A 26 -7.29 10.50 4.28
N VAL A 27 -6.97 11.48 5.13
CA VAL A 27 -6.33 11.25 6.45
C VAL A 27 -7.29 10.58 7.43
N LEU A 28 -8.60 10.82 7.28
CA LEU A 28 -9.65 10.18 8.09
C LEU A 28 -9.93 8.73 7.66
N ALA A 29 -9.45 8.32 6.50
CA ALA A 29 -9.58 6.95 6.03
C ALA A 29 -8.40 6.11 6.48
N VAL A 30 -8.67 4.95 7.07
CA VAL A 30 -7.61 3.96 7.31
C VAL A 30 -7.04 3.55 5.97
N SER A 31 -5.73 3.73 5.80
CA SER A 31 -5.03 3.54 4.52
C SER A 31 -4.22 2.25 4.51
N GLY A 32 -3.80 1.82 3.32
CA GLY A 32 -2.88 0.70 3.15
C GLY A 32 -1.53 0.89 3.87
N LEU A 33 -1.15 2.14 4.19
CA LEU A 33 0.04 2.44 4.98
C LEU A 33 -0.05 1.87 6.40
N HIS A 34 -1.23 1.88 7.03
CA HIS A 34 -1.46 1.27 8.34
C HIS A 34 -1.24 -0.25 8.31
N VAL A 35 -1.65 -0.90 7.22
CA VAL A 35 -1.36 -2.33 6.98
C VAL A 35 0.15 -2.56 6.92
N GLY A 36 0.90 -1.70 6.24
CA GLY A 36 2.36 -1.74 6.20
C GLY A 36 3.01 -1.57 7.57
N TYR A 37 2.51 -0.66 8.41
CA TYR A 37 3.00 -0.49 9.78
C TYR A 37 2.76 -1.73 10.64
N ILE A 38 1.57 -2.32 10.57
CA ILE A 38 1.24 -3.53 11.33
C ILE A 38 2.14 -4.68 10.88
N LEU A 39 2.31 -4.88 9.57
CA LEU A 39 3.22 -5.87 9.03
C LEU A 39 4.64 -5.68 9.58
N MET A 40 5.14 -4.46 9.56
CA MET A 40 6.47 -4.13 10.06
C MET A 40 6.59 -4.43 11.57
N ILE A 41 5.63 -3.96 12.38
CA ILE A 41 5.63 -4.18 13.84
C ILE A 41 5.64 -5.68 14.15
N VAL A 42 4.78 -6.47 13.51
CA VAL A 42 4.68 -7.92 13.75
C VAL A 42 5.96 -8.63 13.32
N VAL A 43 6.50 -8.30 12.14
CA VAL A 43 7.75 -8.89 11.64
C VAL A 43 8.92 -8.61 12.58
N PHE A 44 9.01 -7.39 13.15
CA PHE A 44 10.05 -7.04 14.11
C PHE A 44 9.82 -7.66 15.49
N ALA A 45 8.60 -7.60 16.03
CA ALA A 45 8.26 -8.15 17.34
C ALA A 45 8.50 -9.65 17.41
N PHE A 46 8.17 -10.37 16.34
CA PHE A 46 8.31 -11.83 16.26
C PHE A 46 9.55 -12.28 15.46
N GLY A 47 10.54 -11.41 15.30
CA GLY A 47 11.76 -11.68 14.55
C GLY A 47 12.59 -12.90 15.04
N ARG A 48 12.39 -13.32 16.31
CA ARG A 48 13.05 -14.48 16.93
C ARG A 48 12.40 -15.82 16.60
N PHE A 49 11.19 -15.81 16.06
CA PHE A 49 10.47 -17.02 15.67
C PHE A 49 10.85 -17.48 14.26
N GLY A 50 10.63 -18.76 14.00
CA GLY A 50 10.82 -19.34 12.66
C GLY A 50 9.96 -18.63 11.61
N ILE A 51 10.40 -18.70 10.35
CA ILE A 51 9.78 -17.98 9.25
C ILE A 51 8.29 -18.29 9.08
N TYR A 52 7.90 -19.56 9.23
CA TYR A 52 6.49 -19.99 9.09
C TYR A 52 5.61 -19.43 10.21
N THR A 53 6.09 -19.50 11.46
CA THR A 53 5.36 -18.95 12.62
C THR A 53 5.19 -17.45 12.51
N ARG A 54 6.26 -16.75 12.14
CA ARG A 54 6.23 -15.30 11.92
C ARG A 54 5.26 -14.92 10.82
N ALA A 55 5.26 -15.65 9.70
CA ALA A 55 4.33 -15.43 8.61
C ALA A 55 2.87 -15.66 9.02
N ALA A 56 2.59 -16.75 9.73
CA ALA A 56 1.25 -17.04 10.24
C ALA A 56 0.75 -15.94 11.18
N LEU A 57 1.59 -15.50 12.13
CA LEU A 57 1.25 -14.39 13.03
C LEU A 57 1.01 -13.09 12.29
N THR A 58 1.81 -12.80 11.25
CA THR A 58 1.62 -11.60 10.43
C THR A 58 0.29 -11.66 9.68
N VAL A 59 -0.03 -12.77 9.04
CA VAL A 59 -1.30 -12.95 8.34
C VAL A 59 -2.48 -12.80 9.30
N LEU A 60 -2.43 -13.43 10.48
CA LEU A 60 -3.48 -13.32 11.49
C LEU A 60 -3.67 -11.87 11.95
N ALA A 61 -2.58 -11.15 12.22
CA ALA A 61 -2.64 -9.74 12.62
C ALA A 61 -3.24 -8.85 11.52
N LEU A 62 -2.90 -9.10 10.26
CA LEU A 62 -3.45 -8.35 9.12
C LEU A 62 -4.94 -8.63 8.92
N LEU A 63 -5.38 -9.89 9.03
CA LEU A 63 -6.78 -10.26 8.95
C LEU A 63 -7.59 -9.67 10.12
N PHE A 64 -7.04 -9.71 11.33
CA PHE A 64 -7.66 -9.10 12.50
C PHE A 64 -7.81 -7.59 12.32
N PHE A 65 -6.77 -6.91 11.84
CA PHE A 65 -6.85 -5.48 11.55
C PHE A 65 -7.86 -5.16 10.45
N MET A 66 -7.93 -5.96 9.40
CA MET A 66 -8.93 -5.81 8.34
C MET A 66 -10.35 -5.90 8.91
N MET A 67 -10.61 -6.84 9.83
CA MET A 67 -11.90 -6.96 10.51
C MET A 67 -12.20 -5.74 11.40
N LEU A 68 -11.22 -5.28 12.18
CA LEU A 68 -11.36 -4.09 13.04
C LEU A 68 -11.70 -2.82 12.26
N THR A 69 -11.20 -2.69 11.03
CA THR A 69 -11.43 -1.54 10.17
C THR A 69 -12.68 -1.67 9.28
N GLY A 70 -13.54 -2.67 9.56
CA GLY A 70 -14.75 -2.93 8.79
C GLY A 70 -14.46 -3.30 7.34
N ALA A 71 -13.33 -3.97 7.07
CA ALA A 71 -12.90 -4.40 5.74
C ALA A 71 -12.93 -3.27 4.69
N SER A 72 -12.47 -2.09 5.07
CA SER A 72 -12.43 -0.96 4.14
C SER A 72 -11.66 -1.33 2.86
N PRO A 73 -12.10 -0.90 1.66
CA PRO A 73 -11.52 -1.35 0.39
C PRO A 73 -10.00 -1.17 0.29
N SER A 74 -9.46 -0.08 0.85
CA SER A 74 -8.01 0.18 0.86
C SER A 74 -7.25 -0.82 1.72
N VAL A 75 -7.77 -1.15 2.93
CA VAL A 75 -7.16 -2.13 3.85
C VAL A 75 -7.26 -3.53 3.27
N THR A 76 -8.42 -3.90 2.70
CA THR A 76 -8.62 -5.20 2.08
C THR A 76 -7.62 -5.45 0.95
N ARG A 77 -7.45 -4.50 0.03
CA ARG A 77 -6.47 -4.61 -1.04
C ARG A 77 -5.04 -4.76 -0.52
N ALA A 78 -4.64 -3.90 0.43
CA ALA A 78 -3.30 -3.96 1.02
C ALA A 78 -3.05 -5.27 1.77
N THR A 79 -4.06 -5.79 2.48
CA THR A 79 -3.99 -7.07 3.18
C THR A 79 -3.82 -8.23 2.19
N ILE A 80 -4.62 -8.30 1.13
CA ILE A 80 -4.51 -9.36 0.11
C ILE A 80 -3.13 -9.31 -0.57
N MET A 81 -2.66 -8.13 -0.99
CA MET A 81 -1.33 -7.96 -1.57
C MET A 81 -0.24 -8.46 -0.61
N SER A 82 -0.33 -8.09 0.67
CA SER A 82 0.65 -8.50 1.69
C SER A 82 0.66 -10.01 1.90
N ILE A 83 -0.51 -10.65 1.97
CA ILE A 83 -0.64 -12.10 2.12
C ILE A 83 -0.02 -12.82 0.92
N VAL A 84 -0.30 -12.38 -0.30
CA VAL A 84 0.27 -12.98 -1.52
C VAL A 84 1.80 -12.87 -1.51
N ILE A 85 2.35 -11.72 -1.11
CA ILE A 85 3.79 -11.51 -1.00
C ILE A 85 4.41 -12.42 0.08
N ILE A 86 3.76 -12.54 1.24
CA ILE A 86 4.20 -13.42 2.33
C ILE A 86 4.23 -14.88 1.85
N ILE A 87 3.19 -15.35 1.17
CA ILE A 87 3.12 -16.71 0.63
C ILE A 87 4.23 -16.94 -0.40
N ALA A 88 4.44 -16.01 -1.32
CA ALA A 88 5.51 -16.08 -2.31
C ALA A 88 6.90 -16.17 -1.65
N PHE A 89 7.11 -15.41 -0.58
CA PHE A 89 8.36 -15.42 0.18
C PHE A 89 8.62 -16.74 0.91
N ILE A 90 7.58 -17.34 1.53
CA ILE A 90 7.71 -18.62 2.25
C ILE A 90 7.96 -19.78 1.29
N THR A 91 7.35 -19.74 0.10
CA THR A 91 7.49 -20.81 -0.91
C THR A 91 8.83 -20.80 -1.64
N ASN A 92 9.77 -19.93 -1.25
CA ASN A 92 11.09 -19.77 -1.89
C ASN A 92 11.04 -19.64 -3.42
N ARG A 93 9.89 -19.29 -3.98
CA ARG A 93 9.79 -18.95 -5.39
C ARG A 93 10.39 -17.57 -5.59
N SER A 94 11.14 -17.39 -6.67
CA SER A 94 11.65 -16.07 -7.06
C SER A 94 10.52 -15.06 -6.96
N THR A 95 10.57 -14.22 -5.94
CA THR A 95 9.52 -13.22 -5.66
C THR A 95 9.63 -12.11 -6.70
N ASN A 96 9.11 -12.40 -7.91
CA ASN A 96 8.89 -11.34 -8.87
C ASN A 96 7.68 -10.54 -8.35
N LEU A 97 7.93 -9.32 -7.92
CA LEU A 97 6.90 -8.42 -7.39
C LEU A 97 5.71 -8.31 -8.36
N LEU A 98 5.98 -8.28 -9.66
CA LEU A 98 4.94 -8.19 -10.69
C LEU A 98 4.02 -9.42 -10.67
N ASN A 99 4.56 -10.63 -10.52
CA ASN A 99 3.74 -11.85 -10.44
C ASN A 99 2.87 -11.85 -9.18
N SER A 100 3.42 -11.41 -8.04
CA SER A 100 2.66 -11.35 -6.78
C SER A 100 1.53 -10.33 -6.88
N ILE A 101 1.78 -9.16 -7.49
CA ILE A 101 0.75 -8.13 -7.67
C ILE A 101 -0.33 -8.60 -8.65
N SER A 102 0.05 -9.26 -9.76
CA SER A 102 -0.89 -9.82 -10.72
C SER A 102 -1.78 -10.89 -10.08
N LEU A 103 -1.21 -11.76 -9.24
CA LEU A 103 -1.99 -12.75 -8.50
C LEU A 103 -2.96 -12.07 -7.51
N ALA A 104 -2.52 -11.05 -6.80
CA ALA A 104 -3.39 -10.29 -5.89
C ALA A 104 -4.54 -9.61 -6.66
N ALA A 105 -4.27 -9.06 -7.85
CA ALA A 105 -5.30 -8.49 -8.72
C ALA A 105 -6.33 -9.54 -9.14
N ILE A 106 -5.88 -10.71 -9.59
CA ILE A 106 -6.75 -11.82 -9.99
C ILE A 106 -7.64 -12.24 -8.82
N VAL A 107 -7.10 -12.40 -7.60
CA VAL A 107 -7.87 -12.77 -6.42
C VAL A 107 -8.95 -11.73 -6.12
N ILE A 108 -8.62 -10.44 -6.15
CA ILE A 108 -9.58 -9.38 -5.87
C ILE A 108 -10.68 -9.33 -6.93
N LEU A 109 -10.31 -9.41 -8.21
CA LEU A 109 -11.27 -9.37 -9.33
C LEU A 109 -12.12 -10.64 -9.42
N PHE A 110 -11.63 -11.77 -8.92
CA PHE A 110 -12.42 -12.99 -8.81
C PHE A 110 -13.51 -12.88 -7.73
N ILE A 111 -13.21 -12.17 -6.63
CA ILE A 111 -14.17 -11.91 -5.54
C ILE A 111 -15.19 -10.85 -5.97
N ASN A 112 -14.72 -9.76 -6.57
CA ASN A 112 -15.56 -8.66 -7.04
C ASN A 112 -15.00 -8.09 -8.37
N PRO A 113 -15.56 -8.49 -9.52
CA PRO A 113 -15.10 -8.00 -10.83
C PRO A 113 -15.25 -6.50 -11.02
N ASP A 114 -16.21 -5.85 -10.34
CA ASP A 114 -16.46 -4.42 -10.48
C ASP A 114 -15.34 -3.55 -9.89
N GLU A 115 -14.47 -4.14 -9.07
CA GLU A 115 -13.29 -3.43 -8.54
C GLU A 115 -12.37 -2.89 -9.64
N ILE A 116 -12.40 -3.45 -10.86
CA ILE A 116 -11.59 -2.94 -11.98
C ILE A 116 -11.95 -1.49 -12.35
N TYR A 117 -13.22 -1.10 -12.14
CA TYR A 117 -13.72 0.26 -12.40
C TYR A 117 -13.55 1.19 -11.19
N ASN A 118 -13.13 0.64 -10.04
CA ASN A 118 -12.93 1.41 -8.81
C ASN A 118 -11.63 2.23 -8.92
N PRO A 119 -11.70 3.59 -8.83
CA PRO A 119 -10.51 4.43 -8.87
C PRO A 119 -9.46 4.04 -7.83
N GLY A 120 -9.89 3.61 -6.64
CA GLY A 120 -8.98 3.16 -5.58
C GLY A 120 -8.23 1.88 -5.93
N PHE A 121 -8.86 0.95 -6.67
CA PHE A 121 -8.18 -0.24 -7.19
C PHE A 121 -7.12 0.17 -8.23
N GLN A 122 -7.52 0.96 -9.22
CA GLN A 122 -6.63 1.41 -10.29
C GLN A 122 -5.43 2.18 -9.75
N LEU A 123 -5.64 3.13 -8.82
CA LEU A 123 -4.56 3.89 -8.18
C LEU A 123 -3.63 2.99 -7.35
N SER A 124 -4.17 2.05 -6.58
CA SER A 124 -3.36 1.15 -5.74
C SER A 124 -2.48 0.23 -6.59
N PHE A 125 -3.06 -0.39 -7.61
CA PHE A 125 -2.33 -1.32 -8.47
C PHE A 125 -1.36 -0.60 -9.39
N SER A 126 -1.72 0.53 -9.97
CA SER A 126 -0.80 1.34 -10.79
C SER A 126 0.41 1.84 -10.00
N ALA A 127 0.21 2.27 -8.74
CA ALA A 127 1.30 2.67 -7.87
C ALA A 127 2.31 1.53 -7.66
N VAL A 128 1.82 0.34 -7.25
CA VAL A 128 2.70 -0.78 -6.91
C VAL A 128 3.35 -1.38 -8.16
N LEU A 129 2.63 -1.47 -9.30
CA LEU A 129 3.20 -1.85 -10.59
C LEU A 129 4.30 -0.91 -11.04
N SER A 130 4.06 0.39 -10.92
CA SER A 130 5.03 1.41 -11.29
C SER A 130 6.28 1.36 -10.41
N ILE A 131 6.13 1.15 -9.11
CA ILE A 131 7.26 0.89 -8.21
C ILE A 131 8.03 -0.34 -8.70
N GLY A 132 7.36 -1.44 -9.04
CA GLY A 132 8.01 -2.66 -9.50
C GLY A 132 8.82 -2.50 -10.80
N ILE A 133 8.39 -1.61 -11.70
CA ILE A 133 9.01 -1.40 -13.01
C ILE A 133 10.02 -0.25 -12.99
N ILE A 134 9.66 0.89 -12.40
CA ILE A 134 10.42 2.13 -12.49
C ILE A 134 11.49 2.23 -11.39
N TYR A 135 11.16 1.80 -10.16
CA TYR A 135 12.10 1.89 -9.05
C TYR A 135 13.44 1.19 -9.30
N PRO A 136 13.52 -0.02 -9.91
CA PRO A 136 14.82 -0.65 -10.22
C PRO A 136 15.70 0.20 -11.13
N VAL A 137 15.12 0.99 -12.02
CA VAL A 137 15.85 1.91 -12.91
C VAL A 137 16.47 3.05 -12.08
N PHE A 138 15.67 3.69 -11.25
CA PHE A 138 16.16 4.72 -10.32
C PHE A 138 17.21 4.19 -9.35
N GLN A 139 16.98 3.00 -8.80
CA GLN A 139 17.92 2.34 -7.89
C GLN A 139 19.29 2.12 -8.54
N LYS A 140 19.33 1.67 -9.80
CA LYS A 140 20.58 1.53 -10.55
C LYS A 140 21.27 2.89 -10.71
N SER A 141 20.53 3.93 -11.08
CA SER A 141 21.06 5.29 -11.22
C SER A 141 21.61 5.83 -9.91
N VAL A 142 20.89 5.70 -8.80
CA VAL A 142 21.36 6.13 -7.48
C VAL A 142 22.58 5.33 -7.02
N ASN A 143 22.62 4.03 -7.33
CA ASN A 143 23.77 3.19 -6.97
C ASN A 143 25.03 3.51 -7.77
N SER A 144 24.90 4.03 -8.98
CA SER A 144 26.03 4.50 -9.81
C SER A 144 26.63 5.83 -9.31
N LEU A 145 25.85 6.62 -8.57
CA LEU A 145 26.35 7.81 -7.91
C LEU A 145 27.26 7.42 -6.75
N ARG A 146 28.50 7.94 -6.73
CA ARG A 146 29.48 7.69 -5.68
C ARG A 146 29.16 8.45 -4.37
N ILE A 147 27.93 8.25 -3.85
CA ILE A 147 27.46 8.89 -2.62
C ILE A 147 28.12 8.17 -1.43
N LYS A 148 29.01 8.87 -0.74
CA LYS A 148 29.72 8.32 0.45
C LYS A 148 28.79 8.16 1.66
N SER A 149 27.82 9.03 1.83
CA SER A 149 26.89 9.00 2.98
C SER A 149 25.74 8.01 2.74
N LYS A 150 25.66 6.99 3.60
CA LYS A 150 24.58 6.00 3.59
C LYS A 150 23.19 6.65 3.81
N LEU A 151 23.14 7.68 4.67
CA LEU A 151 21.91 8.42 4.95
C LEU A 151 21.38 9.10 3.68
N ILE A 152 22.23 9.85 3.00
CA ILE A 152 21.87 10.56 1.76
C ILE A 152 21.43 9.57 0.69
N LYS A 153 22.15 8.45 0.54
CA LYS A 153 21.77 7.39 -0.41
C LYS A 153 20.39 6.83 -0.10
N ASN A 154 20.08 6.55 1.17
CA ASN A 154 18.77 6.04 1.57
C ASN A 154 17.64 7.06 1.32
N LEU A 155 17.90 8.37 1.52
CA LEU A 155 16.94 9.43 1.19
C LEU A 155 16.63 9.46 -0.32
N PHE A 156 17.65 9.33 -1.17
CA PHE A 156 17.44 9.26 -2.63
C PHE A 156 16.65 8.01 -3.03
N LEU A 157 16.92 6.85 -2.42
CA LEU A 157 16.17 5.63 -2.68
C LEU A 157 14.71 5.76 -2.23
N PHE A 158 14.47 6.40 -1.09
CA PHE A 158 13.11 6.66 -0.60
C PHE A 158 12.35 7.63 -1.54
N ALA A 159 13.01 8.70 -1.97
CA ALA A 159 12.45 9.61 -2.97
C ALA A 159 12.16 8.90 -4.30
N ALA A 160 13.02 7.98 -4.73
CA ALA A 160 12.84 7.20 -5.94
C ALA A 160 11.58 6.30 -5.87
N VAL A 161 11.28 5.70 -4.72
CA VAL A 161 10.03 4.93 -4.52
C VAL A 161 8.83 5.85 -4.67
N SER A 162 8.83 7.02 -4.00
CA SER A 162 7.73 7.98 -4.06
C SER A 162 7.50 8.50 -5.48
N LEU A 163 8.56 8.86 -6.19
CA LEU A 163 8.48 9.31 -7.59
C LEU A 163 7.95 8.21 -8.51
N SER A 164 8.41 6.97 -8.33
CA SER A 164 7.91 5.84 -9.11
C SER A 164 6.40 5.63 -8.93
N ALA A 165 5.91 5.71 -7.70
CA ALA A 165 4.49 5.61 -7.40
C ALA A 165 3.70 6.76 -8.05
N GLN A 166 4.18 8.00 -7.91
CA GLN A 166 3.51 9.18 -8.49
C GLN A 166 3.43 9.11 -10.02
N ILE A 167 4.51 8.71 -10.69
CA ILE A 167 4.51 8.55 -12.15
C ILE A 167 3.43 7.55 -12.58
N GLY A 168 3.29 6.43 -11.88
CA GLY A 168 2.29 5.41 -12.20
C GLY A 168 0.86 5.82 -11.93
N THR A 169 0.64 6.61 -10.89
CA THR A 169 -0.71 7.06 -10.52
C THR A 169 -1.16 8.31 -11.26
N LEU A 170 -0.23 9.07 -11.83
CA LEU A 170 -0.48 10.37 -12.47
C LEU A 170 -1.58 10.31 -13.56
N PRO A 171 -1.61 9.34 -14.50
CA PRO A 171 -2.68 9.28 -15.51
C PRO A 171 -4.07 9.13 -14.89
N PHE A 172 -4.18 8.27 -13.88
CA PHE A 172 -5.46 8.02 -13.18
C PHE A 172 -5.87 9.21 -12.32
N THR A 173 -4.91 9.84 -11.64
CA THR A 173 -5.17 11.05 -10.86
C THR A 173 -5.69 12.18 -11.72
N LEU A 174 -5.09 12.40 -12.89
CA LEU A 174 -5.57 13.40 -13.85
C LEU A 174 -6.95 13.07 -14.39
N ALA A 175 -7.20 11.78 -14.71
CA ALA A 175 -8.50 11.37 -15.27
C ALA A 175 -9.64 11.52 -14.26
N TYR A 176 -9.42 11.16 -13.00
CA TYR A 176 -10.49 11.14 -11.99
C TYR A 176 -10.65 12.45 -11.22
N PHE A 177 -9.57 13.18 -10.98
CA PHE A 177 -9.63 14.34 -10.11
C PHE A 177 -9.54 15.68 -10.83
N SER A 178 -9.28 15.72 -12.16
CA SER A 178 -9.30 16.89 -13.06
C SER A 178 -8.76 18.23 -12.51
N LYS A 179 -8.33 18.25 -11.28
CA LYS A 179 -7.77 19.39 -10.57
C LYS A 179 -6.44 18.96 -10.00
N LEU A 180 -5.35 19.32 -10.68
CA LEU A 180 -4.07 19.44 -9.99
C LEU A 180 -4.28 20.52 -8.94
N SER A 181 -4.39 20.13 -7.68
CA SER A 181 -4.16 21.07 -6.60
C SER A 181 -2.67 21.40 -6.64
N VAL A 182 -2.38 22.54 -7.25
CA VAL A 182 -1.07 23.18 -7.24
C VAL A 182 -0.86 23.77 -5.87
#